data_b2a1220cdf9f626143204a743963693e
#
_entry.id   b2a1220cdf9f626143204a743963693e
#
_cell.length_a   1.000
_cell.length_b   1.000
_cell.length_c   1.000
_cell.angle_alpha   90.00
_cell.angle_beta   90.00
_cell.angle_gamma   90.00
#
_symmetry.space_group_name_H-M   'P 1'
#
loop_
_entity.id
_entity.type
_entity.pdbx_description
1 polymer ?
#
loop_
_entity_poly.entity_id
_entity_poly.type
_entity_poly.pdbx_seq_one_letter_code
_entity_poly.pdbx_strand_id
1 'polypeptide(L)'
;MKGYKVFNPDWTCRGFQYSVGKVFEEAITPICCKRGFHFCTELKECFNYYSFNPNNKVAEIEALGDIDTLSSKNKHCTNIIKIVRELSWEEVLKTVNTGNSNTGIGNTGNYNSGNYNCGDFNNGNWNSGHYNSSSYNTGSHNAGRCNSGLYNAGNWNSGNCNNGNHNSGNCNSGDWNSGDYNTGRWNGGNYNSGIYNSGNCNSGSHNSGDYNKANFSNGCFNTEEQKIFMFNKPSDWTIEDWRSSEAKKLLDDIQHMVFQRIWSEEMTEEEKEQHPEYKITNGYLRELDKSECGQFWWNSLSDYEKDVIKSLPNFDAKIFKEITGIDVNISSN
;
A
#
# COMPACT_ATOMS: atom_id res chain seq x y z
N MET A 1 14.86 -1.84 45.57
CA MET A 1 15.11 -1.94 44.12
C MET A 1 15.14 -0.54 43.54
N LYS A 2 16.15 -0.23 42.69
CA LYS A 2 16.21 1.06 41.98
C LYS A 2 15.49 1.01 40.66
N GLY A 3 14.94 2.14 40.23
CA GLY A 3 14.23 2.26 38.94
C GLY A 3 13.90 3.71 38.61
N TYR A 4 12.98 3.85 37.68
CA TYR A 4 12.54 5.15 37.14
C TYR A 4 11.02 5.26 37.17
N LYS A 5 10.56 6.50 37.30
CA LYS A 5 9.15 6.82 37.23
C LYS A 5 8.95 8.15 36.52
N VAL A 6 7.92 8.22 35.70
CA VAL A 6 7.48 9.43 35.01
C VAL A 6 6.21 9.96 35.65
N PHE A 7 6.06 11.29 35.71
CA PHE A 7 4.95 12.00 36.27
C PHE A 7 4.46 13.08 35.31
N ASN A 8 3.27 13.56 35.55
CA ASN A 8 2.77 14.78 34.93
C ASN A 8 3.65 16.00 35.30
N PRO A 9 3.55 17.13 34.57
CA PRO A 9 4.35 18.33 34.85
C PRO A 9 4.23 18.87 36.28
N ASP A 10 3.15 18.59 36.95
CA ASP A 10 2.85 18.98 38.33
C ASP A 10 3.26 17.95 39.40
N TRP A 11 4.08 16.95 39.02
CA TRP A 11 4.46 15.83 39.88
C TRP A 11 3.31 14.91 40.28
N THR A 12 2.19 14.92 39.58
CA THR A 12 1.11 13.96 39.83
C THR A 12 1.24 12.69 38.98
N CYS A 13 0.71 11.58 39.50
CA CYS A 13 0.50 10.35 38.77
C CYS A 13 -0.79 9.69 39.25
N ARG A 14 -1.79 9.51 38.40
CA ARG A 14 -3.11 8.96 38.75
C ARG A 14 -3.77 9.67 39.94
N GLY A 15 -3.65 10.99 40.00
CA GLY A 15 -4.24 11.83 41.08
C GLY A 15 -3.45 11.82 42.38
N PHE A 16 -2.35 11.06 42.49
CA PHE A 16 -1.48 11.07 43.66
C PHE A 16 -0.35 12.09 43.46
N GLN A 17 -0.09 12.93 44.49
CA GLN A 17 0.93 13.96 44.47
C GLN A 17 2.27 13.42 44.99
N TYR A 18 3.33 13.61 44.24
CA TYR A 18 4.70 13.25 44.62
C TYR A 18 5.58 14.49 44.82
N SER A 19 6.71 14.28 45.47
CA SER A 19 7.77 15.29 45.56
C SER A 19 9.14 14.63 45.74
N VAL A 20 10.17 15.28 45.20
CA VAL A 20 11.55 14.81 45.28
C VAL A 20 12.03 14.72 46.72
N GLY A 21 12.82 13.71 47.05
CA GLY A 21 13.38 13.46 48.37
C GLY A 21 12.42 12.79 49.37
N LYS A 22 11.14 12.65 49.06
CA LYS A 22 10.13 12.07 49.94
C LYS A 22 9.96 10.57 49.74
N VAL A 23 9.56 9.93 50.86
CA VAL A 23 9.11 8.55 50.88
C VAL A 23 7.59 8.54 50.95
N PHE A 24 6.97 7.69 50.19
CA PHE A 24 5.52 7.48 50.15
C PHE A 24 5.23 6.03 50.45
N GLU A 25 4.23 5.77 51.28
CA GLU A 25 3.85 4.44 51.76
C GLU A 25 2.33 4.25 51.64
N GLU A 26 1.90 3.08 51.24
CA GLU A 26 0.54 2.61 51.27
C GLU A 26 0.49 1.27 52.01
N ALA A 27 -0.42 1.15 52.99
CA ALA A 27 -0.60 -0.07 53.78
C ALA A 27 -1.36 -1.16 52.99
N ILE A 28 -0.76 -1.60 51.90
CA ILE A 28 -1.35 -2.57 50.96
C ILE A 28 -0.31 -3.62 50.51
N THR A 29 -0.78 -4.79 50.06
CA THR A 29 0.06 -5.67 49.25
C THR A 29 0.06 -5.15 47.83
N PRO A 30 1.23 -4.83 47.23
CA PRO A 30 1.30 -4.31 45.88
C PRO A 30 0.89 -5.37 44.86
N ILE A 31 0.12 -4.98 43.82
CA ILE A 31 -0.27 -5.82 42.69
C ILE A 31 -0.11 -4.98 41.43
N CYS A 32 0.81 -5.35 40.55
CA CYS A 32 1.11 -4.60 39.35
C CYS A 32 -0.11 -4.40 38.47
N CYS A 33 -0.28 -3.21 37.94
CA CYS A 33 -1.44 -2.73 37.16
C CYS A 33 -2.77 -2.56 37.95
N LYS A 34 -2.79 -2.90 39.26
CA LYS A 34 -3.99 -2.76 40.10
C LYS A 34 -3.79 -1.75 41.23
N ARG A 35 -2.82 -1.95 42.09
CA ARG A 35 -2.57 -1.10 43.28
C ARG A 35 -1.11 -1.06 43.66
N GLY A 36 -0.66 0.03 44.26
CA GLY A 36 0.70 0.35 44.65
C GLY A 36 1.41 1.33 43.70
N PHE A 37 2.61 1.71 44.05
CA PHE A 37 3.43 2.67 43.31
C PHE A 37 4.18 1.95 42.19
N HIS A 38 3.76 2.25 40.93
CA HIS A 38 4.36 1.63 39.76
C HIS A 38 5.61 2.36 39.30
N PHE A 39 6.62 1.60 38.88
CA PHE A 39 7.88 2.08 38.33
C PHE A 39 8.44 1.10 37.29
N CYS A 40 9.48 1.50 36.57
CA CYS A 40 10.20 0.63 35.63
C CYS A 40 11.69 0.57 36.02
N THR A 41 12.30 -0.57 35.74
CA THR A 41 13.75 -0.73 35.95
C THR A 41 14.59 -0.05 34.86
N GLU A 42 14.03 0.08 33.67
CA GLU A 42 14.62 0.83 32.56
C GLU A 42 13.77 2.07 32.24
N LEU A 43 14.43 3.22 32.11
CA LEU A 43 13.74 4.49 31.90
C LEU A 43 12.92 4.51 30.61
N LYS A 44 13.43 3.95 29.51
CA LYS A 44 12.71 3.89 28.22
C LYS A 44 11.35 3.20 28.33
N GLU A 45 11.21 2.23 29.21
CA GLU A 45 9.97 1.47 29.42
C GLU A 45 8.87 2.29 30.10
N CYS A 46 9.25 3.34 30.83
CA CYS A 46 8.29 4.28 31.42
C CYS A 46 7.48 4.99 30.33
N PHE A 47 8.09 5.23 29.17
CA PHE A 47 7.46 5.95 28.06
C PHE A 47 6.50 5.07 27.21
N ASN A 48 6.34 3.82 27.55
CA ASN A 48 5.21 3.00 27.09
C ASN A 48 3.88 3.40 27.76
N TYR A 49 3.97 4.14 28.88
CA TYR A 49 2.82 4.53 29.70
C TYR A 49 2.62 6.06 29.76
N TYR A 50 3.62 6.82 29.37
CA TYR A 50 3.62 8.28 29.31
C TYR A 50 4.15 8.73 27.95
N SER A 51 3.60 9.79 27.40
CA SER A 51 4.19 10.42 26.21
C SER A 51 5.62 10.87 26.48
N PHE A 52 6.50 10.70 25.48
CA PHE A 52 7.87 11.20 25.53
C PHE A 52 7.86 12.73 25.33
N ASN A 53 7.75 13.48 26.42
CA ASN A 53 7.54 14.91 26.42
C ASN A 53 8.43 15.57 27.46
N PRO A 54 9.23 16.62 27.11
CA PRO A 54 10.13 17.33 28.03
C PRO A 54 9.41 18.03 29.18
N ASN A 55 8.11 18.26 29.06
CA ASN A 55 7.34 18.84 30.17
C ASN A 55 7.02 17.84 31.29
N ASN A 56 7.08 16.55 31.02
CA ASN A 56 6.91 15.51 32.04
C ASN A 56 8.06 15.54 33.04
N LYS A 57 7.75 15.26 34.31
CA LYS A 57 8.76 15.07 35.35
C LYS A 57 9.23 13.62 35.34
N VAL A 58 10.54 13.43 35.44
CA VAL A 58 11.18 12.12 35.46
C VAL A 58 12.08 12.02 36.66
N ALA A 59 11.99 10.90 37.38
CA ALA A 59 12.83 10.72 38.56
C ALA A 59 13.43 9.33 38.65
N GLU A 60 14.60 9.26 39.24
CA GLU A 60 15.12 8.05 39.86
C GLU A 60 14.36 7.75 41.13
N ILE A 61 13.98 6.49 41.31
CA ILE A 61 13.25 6.03 42.48
C ILE A 61 13.94 4.85 43.14
N GLU A 62 13.60 4.64 44.42
CA GLU A 62 13.95 3.43 45.13
C GLU A 62 12.69 2.82 45.76
N ALA A 63 12.41 1.56 45.41
CA ALA A 63 11.39 0.75 46.03
C ALA A 63 11.96 0.16 47.33
N LEU A 64 11.35 0.52 48.45
CA LEU A 64 11.80 0.18 49.81
C LEU A 64 10.98 -0.92 50.46
N GLY A 65 9.78 -1.14 50.02
CA GLY A 65 8.83 -2.13 50.57
C GLY A 65 8.74 -3.41 49.73
N ASP A 66 7.60 -4.06 49.86
CA ASP A 66 7.30 -5.25 49.09
C ASP A 66 7.19 -4.88 47.60
N ILE A 67 7.62 -5.81 46.72
CA ILE A 67 7.63 -5.56 45.28
C ILE A 67 6.92 -6.71 44.55
N ASP A 68 5.93 -6.38 43.73
CA ASP A 68 5.38 -7.32 42.74
C ASP A 68 6.13 -7.18 41.42
N THR A 69 6.83 -8.27 41.04
CA THR A 69 7.62 -8.41 39.81
C THR A 69 7.00 -9.42 38.85
N LEU A 70 5.93 -10.10 39.23
CA LEU A 70 5.41 -11.27 38.53
C LEU A 70 4.60 -10.93 37.25
N SER A 71 4.11 -9.70 37.16
CA SER A 71 3.17 -9.31 36.08
C SER A 71 3.83 -8.74 34.82
N SER A 72 5.13 -8.39 34.86
CA SER A 72 5.85 -7.77 33.73
C SER A 72 7.37 -7.82 33.97
N LYS A 73 8.15 -8.02 32.88
CA LYS A 73 9.63 -8.00 32.98
C LYS A 73 10.19 -6.65 33.42
N ASN A 74 9.57 -5.55 33.01
CA ASN A 74 10.17 -4.20 33.14
C ASN A 74 9.32 -3.22 33.96
N LYS A 75 8.06 -3.57 34.28
CA LYS A 75 7.14 -2.77 35.10
C LYS A 75 6.88 -3.48 36.41
N HIS A 76 7.15 -2.80 37.48
CA HIS A 76 7.01 -3.29 38.85
C HIS A 76 6.11 -2.36 39.66
N CYS A 77 5.64 -2.83 40.81
CA CYS A 77 5.00 -1.96 41.77
C CYS A 77 5.44 -2.30 43.20
N THR A 78 5.39 -1.30 44.06
CA THR A 78 5.75 -1.40 45.48
C THR A 78 4.76 -0.67 46.33
N ASN A 79 4.69 -1.04 47.62
CA ASN A 79 3.90 -0.32 48.60
C ASN A 79 4.69 0.83 49.30
N ILE A 80 6.04 0.87 49.14
CA ILE A 80 6.87 1.96 49.69
C ILE A 80 7.84 2.43 48.60
N ILE A 81 7.72 3.68 48.18
CA ILE A 81 8.56 4.28 47.16
C ILE A 81 9.24 5.56 47.64
N LYS A 82 10.51 5.71 47.38
CA LYS A 82 11.26 6.96 47.57
C LYS A 82 11.53 7.61 46.24
N ILE A 83 11.19 8.88 46.10
CA ILE A 83 11.59 9.69 44.94
C ILE A 83 12.98 10.25 45.26
N VAL A 84 14.01 9.70 44.59
CA VAL A 84 15.40 10.00 44.95
C VAL A 84 15.84 11.38 44.45
N ARG A 85 15.72 11.59 43.14
CA ARG A 85 16.05 12.84 42.47
C ARG A 85 15.30 13.01 41.16
N GLU A 86 15.09 14.21 40.72
CA GLU A 86 14.65 14.54 39.37
C GLU A 86 15.79 14.34 38.39
N LEU A 87 15.49 13.82 37.20
CA LEU A 87 16.40 13.80 36.06
C LEU A 87 16.11 15.03 35.17
N SER A 88 17.18 15.74 34.80
CA SER A 88 17.08 16.74 33.74
C SER A 88 16.73 16.05 32.40
N TRP A 89 16.11 16.81 31.50
CA TRP A 89 15.77 16.25 30.18
C TRP A 89 17.00 15.77 29.40
N GLU A 90 18.14 16.42 29.59
CA GLU A 90 19.42 15.97 29.01
C GLU A 90 19.84 14.59 29.54
N GLU A 91 19.71 14.35 30.85
CA GLU A 91 19.98 13.04 31.45
C GLU A 91 18.99 11.99 30.95
N VAL A 92 17.72 12.34 30.79
CA VAL A 92 16.70 11.47 30.20
C VAL A 92 17.13 11.05 28.80
N LEU A 93 17.49 12.02 27.93
CA LEU A 93 17.93 11.73 26.56
C LEU A 93 19.17 10.82 26.53
N LYS A 94 20.15 11.06 27.43
CA LYS A 94 21.34 10.21 27.53
C LYS A 94 21.03 8.78 28.01
N THR A 95 20.02 8.64 28.87
CA THR A 95 19.65 7.35 29.44
C THR A 95 18.85 6.48 28.46
N VAL A 96 17.97 7.10 27.66
CA VAL A 96 17.08 6.36 26.74
C VAL A 96 17.70 6.13 25.36
N ASN A 97 18.84 6.76 25.06
CA ASN A 97 19.56 6.65 23.79
C ASN A 97 20.99 6.13 24.01
N THR A 98 21.57 5.56 22.97
CA THR A 98 23.00 5.27 22.92
C THR A 98 23.67 6.20 21.92
N GLY A 99 24.74 6.88 22.30
CA GLY A 99 25.43 7.90 21.50
C GLY A 99 25.07 9.33 21.89
N ASN A 100 25.47 10.29 21.07
CA ASN A 100 25.40 11.72 21.38
C ASN A 100 24.40 12.48 20.52
N SER A 101 23.92 13.62 21.05
CA SER A 101 23.10 14.59 20.31
C SER A 101 21.84 14.00 19.66
N ASN A 102 21.23 13.02 20.31
CA ASN A 102 19.99 12.40 19.88
C ASN A 102 18.80 13.15 20.47
N THR A 103 17.75 13.37 19.68
CA THR A 103 16.43 13.80 20.15
C THR A 103 15.42 12.66 19.91
N GLY A 104 14.48 12.48 20.83
CA GLY A 104 13.59 11.32 20.79
C GLY A 104 14.08 10.17 21.66
N ILE A 105 13.56 8.98 21.45
CA ILE A 105 13.78 7.83 22.32
C ILE A 105 14.29 6.61 21.54
N GLY A 106 15.15 5.83 22.17
CA GLY A 106 15.59 4.52 21.64
C GLY A 106 16.53 4.61 20.43
N ASN A 107 17.22 5.74 20.24
CA ASN A 107 18.19 5.89 19.18
C ASN A 107 19.54 5.25 19.56
N THR A 108 20.21 4.68 18.57
CA THR A 108 21.58 4.16 18.66
C THR A 108 22.43 4.87 17.60
N GLY A 109 23.56 5.45 18.01
CA GLY A 109 24.40 6.31 17.18
C GLY A 109 24.24 7.78 17.52
N ASN A 110 24.65 8.69 16.62
CA ASN A 110 24.74 10.11 16.92
C ASN A 110 23.85 10.95 16.02
N TYR A 111 23.45 12.12 16.52
CA TYR A 111 22.72 13.13 15.76
C TYR A 111 21.43 12.63 15.11
N ASN A 112 20.70 11.73 15.77
CA ASN A 112 19.40 11.26 15.30
C ASN A 112 18.26 12.15 15.84
N SER A 113 17.30 12.45 14.99
CA SER A 113 16.05 13.14 15.35
C SER A 113 14.87 12.20 15.08
N GLY A 114 14.01 12.04 16.07
CA GLY A 114 12.91 11.06 16.06
C GLY A 114 13.24 9.83 16.90
N ASN A 115 12.53 8.73 16.69
CA ASN A 115 12.59 7.58 17.58
C ASN A 115 13.11 6.32 16.87
N TYR A 116 13.79 5.48 17.65
CA TYR A 116 14.23 4.15 17.24
C TYR A 116 15.07 4.13 15.95
N ASN A 117 15.98 5.09 15.80
CA ASN A 117 16.95 5.10 14.72
C ASN A 117 18.23 4.37 15.13
N CYS A 118 18.83 3.66 14.19
CA CYS A 118 20.14 3.00 14.33
C CYS A 118 21.10 3.56 13.28
N GLY A 119 22.25 4.06 13.71
CA GLY A 119 23.23 4.77 12.89
C GLY A 119 23.22 6.27 13.15
N ASP A 120 23.82 7.07 12.28
CA ASP A 120 24.02 8.49 12.53
C ASP A 120 23.23 9.38 11.57
N PHE A 121 22.90 10.58 12.02
CA PHE A 121 22.28 11.63 11.23
C PHE A 121 20.94 11.23 10.57
N ASN A 122 20.13 10.42 11.25
CA ASN A 122 18.80 10.08 10.76
C ASN A 122 17.76 11.07 11.28
N ASN A 123 16.82 11.45 10.41
CA ASN A 123 15.65 12.25 10.75
C ASN A 123 14.38 11.46 10.45
N GLY A 124 13.55 11.26 11.45
CA GLY A 124 12.34 10.43 11.39
C GLY A 124 12.44 9.25 12.33
N ASN A 125 11.66 8.20 12.09
CA ASN A 125 11.58 7.07 12.99
C ASN A 125 11.93 5.76 12.29
N TRP A 126 12.51 4.83 13.06
CA TRP A 126 12.75 3.49 12.59
C TRP A 126 13.68 3.41 11.35
N ASN A 127 14.69 4.28 11.30
CA ASN A 127 15.71 4.20 10.27
C ASN A 127 16.90 3.35 10.73
N SER A 128 17.46 2.58 9.81
CA SER A 128 18.70 1.82 10.00
C SER A 128 19.71 2.22 8.93
N GLY A 129 20.87 2.72 9.37
CA GLY A 129 21.92 3.28 8.53
C GLY A 129 22.11 4.76 8.79
N HIS A 130 22.62 5.52 7.83
CA HIS A 130 23.04 6.89 8.04
C HIS A 130 22.36 7.88 7.09
N TYR A 131 22.17 9.11 7.54
CA TYR A 131 21.68 10.21 6.72
C TYR A 131 20.33 9.94 6.06
N ASN A 132 19.42 9.21 6.73
CA ASN A 132 18.08 8.99 6.23
C ASN A 132 17.13 10.09 6.68
N SER A 133 16.28 10.55 5.79
CA SER A 133 15.22 11.52 6.06
C SER A 133 13.85 10.85 5.90
N SER A 134 12.95 11.06 6.87
CA SER A 134 11.69 10.36 7.03
C SER A 134 11.87 8.95 7.62
N SER A 135 10.92 8.03 7.52
CA SER A 135 10.85 6.87 8.40
C SER A 135 10.91 5.53 7.66
N TYR A 136 11.33 4.51 8.41
CA TYR A 136 11.39 3.13 7.93
C TYR A 136 12.37 2.89 6.79
N ASN A 137 13.48 3.65 6.76
CA ASN A 137 14.52 3.43 5.75
C ASN A 137 15.61 2.49 6.27
N THR A 138 16.10 1.63 5.39
CA THR A 138 17.26 0.77 5.63
C THR A 138 18.34 1.10 4.60
N GLY A 139 19.56 1.35 5.06
CA GLY A 139 20.66 1.84 4.25
C GLY A 139 20.92 3.32 4.48
N SER A 140 21.46 4.04 3.51
CA SER A 140 21.93 5.40 3.78
C SER A 140 21.52 6.38 2.70
N HIS A 141 21.38 7.65 3.10
CA HIS A 141 21.04 8.76 2.20
C HIS A 141 19.68 8.58 1.52
N ASN A 142 18.73 7.95 2.18
CA ASN A 142 17.39 7.80 1.65
C ASN A 142 16.50 8.96 2.09
N ALA A 143 15.73 9.51 1.16
CA ALA A 143 14.70 10.51 1.40
C ALA A 143 13.31 9.95 1.06
N GLY A 144 12.38 10.05 1.99
CA GLY A 144 11.06 9.43 1.90
C GLY A 144 10.94 8.19 2.78
N ARG A 145 9.92 7.39 2.58
CA ARG A 145 9.56 6.30 3.50
C ARG A 145 9.81 4.93 2.89
N CYS A 146 10.17 3.98 3.75
CA CYS A 146 10.25 2.57 3.40
C CYS A 146 11.21 2.28 2.23
N ASN A 147 12.33 2.99 2.18
CA ASN A 147 13.35 2.71 1.18
C ASN A 147 14.39 1.74 1.73
N SER A 148 14.89 0.85 0.86
CA SER A 148 15.99 -0.06 1.16
C SER A 148 17.11 0.12 0.15
N GLY A 149 18.32 0.33 0.62
CA GLY A 149 19.50 0.60 -0.19
C GLY A 149 20.05 2.01 0.00
N LEU A 150 20.66 2.57 -1.02
CA LEU A 150 21.40 3.83 -0.93
C LEU A 150 20.84 4.90 -1.89
N TYR A 151 20.80 6.14 -1.43
CA TYR A 151 20.47 7.29 -2.27
C TYR A 151 19.10 7.22 -2.96
N ASN A 152 18.09 6.63 -2.31
CA ASN A 152 16.75 6.62 -2.87
C ASN A 152 15.96 7.88 -2.47
N ALA A 153 15.22 8.44 -3.40
CA ALA A 153 14.27 9.52 -3.17
C ALA A 153 12.84 9.08 -3.54
N GLY A 154 11.88 9.34 -2.67
CA GLY A 154 10.51 8.85 -2.79
C GLY A 154 10.24 7.69 -1.83
N ASN A 155 9.26 6.87 -2.12
CA ASN A 155 8.81 5.85 -1.16
C ASN A 155 8.85 4.44 -1.75
N TRP A 156 9.09 3.46 -0.89
CA TRP A 156 9.01 2.04 -1.26
C TRP A 156 10.00 1.64 -2.36
N ASN A 157 11.18 2.25 -2.39
CA ASN A 157 12.22 1.86 -3.33
C ASN A 157 13.13 0.80 -2.72
N SER A 158 13.53 -0.17 -3.56
CA SER A 158 14.51 -1.20 -3.22
C SER A 158 15.66 -1.18 -4.24
N GLY A 159 16.89 -1.15 -3.75
CA GLY A 159 18.09 -0.93 -4.55
C GLY A 159 18.65 0.47 -4.37
N ASN A 160 19.41 0.97 -5.32
CA ASN A 160 20.15 2.22 -5.15
C ASN A 160 19.77 3.28 -6.18
N CYS A 161 19.89 4.53 -5.79
CA CYS A 161 19.76 5.68 -6.68
C CYS A 161 18.39 5.76 -7.41
N ASN A 162 17.33 5.28 -6.78
CA ASN A 162 15.99 5.39 -7.36
C ASN A 162 15.34 6.71 -7.00
N ASN A 163 14.69 7.34 -7.97
CA ASN A 163 13.89 8.56 -7.79
C ASN A 163 12.45 8.31 -8.21
N GLY A 164 11.54 8.43 -7.29
CA GLY A 164 10.11 8.10 -7.45
C GLY A 164 9.68 7.03 -6.46
N ASN A 165 8.62 6.31 -6.77
CA ASN A 165 8.01 5.37 -5.83
C ASN A 165 7.94 3.96 -6.39
N HIS A 166 8.04 2.98 -5.50
CA HIS A 166 7.87 1.57 -5.83
C HIS A 166 8.84 1.07 -6.92
N ASN A 167 10.07 1.56 -6.94
CA ASN A 167 11.08 1.05 -7.86
C ASN A 167 11.88 -0.09 -7.21
N SER A 168 12.21 -1.10 -8.01
CA SER A 168 13.08 -2.22 -7.64
C SER A 168 14.26 -2.30 -8.62
N GLY A 169 15.46 -2.37 -8.11
CA GLY A 169 16.70 -2.28 -8.88
C GLY A 169 17.40 -0.94 -8.70
N ASN A 170 18.21 -0.52 -9.66
CA ASN A 170 19.07 0.63 -9.49
C ASN A 170 18.83 1.73 -10.54
N CYS A 171 19.01 2.95 -10.13
CA CYS A 171 19.01 4.12 -11.01
C CYS A 171 17.70 4.29 -11.82
N ASN A 172 16.58 3.94 -11.23
CA ASN A 172 15.29 4.16 -11.87
C ASN A 172 14.74 5.55 -11.55
N SER A 173 14.11 6.19 -12.53
CA SER A 173 13.42 7.47 -12.40
C SER A 173 11.96 7.35 -12.81
N GLY A 174 11.06 7.73 -11.94
CA GLY A 174 9.61 7.52 -12.06
C GLY A 174 9.11 6.44 -11.14
N ASP A 175 7.99 5.82 -11.44
CA ASP A 175 7.31 4.93 -10.50
C ASP A 175 7.12 3.51 -11.06
N TRP A 176 7.15 2.52 -10.17
CA TRP A 176 6.83 1.15 -10.49
C TRP A 176 7.75 0.52 -11.56
N ASN A 177 9.03 0.87 -11.55
CA ASN A 177 10.00 0.24 -12.43
C ASN A 177 10.69 -0.95 -11.72
N SER A 178 10.96 -2.00 -12.49
CA SER A 178 11.70 -3.17 -12.06
C SER A 178 12.88 -3.42 -13.01
N GLY A 179 14.05 -3.61 -12.47
CA GLY A 179 15.31 -3.63 -13.20
C GLY A 179 16.09 -2.33 -13.05
N ASP A 180 17.03 -2.09 -13.94
CA ASP A 180 17.97 -0.98 -13.77
C ASP A 180 17.83 0.09 -14.87
N TYR A 181 18.13 1.33 -14.52
CA TYR A 181 18.20 2.46 -15.45
C TYR A 181 16.94 2.72 -16.27
N ASN A 182 15.77 2.49 -15.67
CA ASN A 182 14.51 2.81 -16.33
C ASN A 182 14.06 4.24 -16.05
N THR A 183 13.49 4.90 -17.05
CA THR A 183 12.86 6.21 -16.92
C THR A 183 11.39 6.10 -17.33
N GLY A 184 10.50 6.63 -16.52
CA GLY A 184 9.05 6.53 -16.75
C GLY A 184 8.37 5.60 -15.75
N ARG A 185 7.38 4.85 -16.17
CA ARG A 185 6.54 4.07 -15.24
C ARG A 185 6.26 2.67 -15.75
N TRP A 186 6.14 1.73 -14.81
CA TRP A 186 5.74 0.38 -15.13
C TRP A 186 6.65 -0.33 -16.12
N ASN A 187 7.95 -0.06 -16.06
CA ASN A 187 8.91 -0.75 -16.90
C ASN A 187 9.51 -1.95 -16.16
N GLY A 188 9.56 -3.09 -16.84
CA GLY A 188 10.33 -4.27 -16.46
C GLY A 188 11.53 -4.43 -17.37
N GLY A 189 12.63 -4.99 -16.87
CA GLY A 189 13.90 -5.02 -17.60
C GLY A 189 14.73 -3.75 -17.42
N ASN A 190 15.66 -3.49 -18.32
CA ASN A 190 16.66 -2.46 -18.12
C ASN A 190 16.66 -1.41 -19.25
N TYR A 191 17.10 -0.21 -18.92
CA TYR A 191 17.31 0.87 -19.90
C TYR A 191 16.06 1.25 -20.70
N ASN A 192 14.87 1.13 -20.13
CA ASN A 192 13.64 1.54 -20.80
C ASN A 192 13.31 3.00 -20.50
N SER A 193 12.81 3.69 -21.53
CA SER A 193 12.28 5.04 -21.43
C SER A 193 10.85 5.03 -21.99
N GLY A 194 9.89 5.47 -21.23
CA GLY A 194 8.48 5.37 -21.59
C GLY A 194 7.70 4.63 -20.52
N ILE A 195 6.60 4.02 -20.89
CA ILE A 195 5.71 3.35 -19.94
C ILE A 195 5.32 1.94 -20.41
N TYR A 196 5.12 1.04 -19.47
CA TYR A 196 4.66 -0.32 -19.70
C TYR A 196 5.56 -1.12 -20.66
N ASN A 197 6.88 -0.99 -20.56
CA ASN A 197 7.79 -1.83 -21.32
C ASN A 197 8.21 -3.06 -20.51
N SER A 198 8.27 -4.20 -21.19
CA SER A 198 8.85 -5.44 -20.69
C SER A 198 9.94 -5.88 -21.69
N GLY A 199 11.15 -5.97 -21.22
CA GLY A 199 12.35 -6.14 -22.06
C GLY A 199 13.32 -4.99 -21.84
N ASN A 200 14.27 -4.80 -22.75
CA ASN A 200 15.37 -3.86 -22.51
C ASN A 200 15.51 -2.82 -23.61
N CYS A 201 16.05 -1.68 -23.27
CA CYS A 201 16.44 -0.64 -24.22
C CYS A 201 15.28 -0.12 -25.09
N ASN A 202 14.06 -0.09 -24.57
CA ASN A 202 12.92 0.45 -25.31
C ASN A 202 12.75 1.94 -25.00
N SER A 203 12.59 2.77 -26.01
CA SER A 203 12.30 4.20 -25.87
C SER A 203 10.84 4.57 -26.12
N GLY A 204 10.07 3.68 -26.72
CA GLY A 204 8.61 3.77 -26.83
C GLY A 204 7.89 3.20 -25.60
N SER A 205 6.62 2.97 -25.74
CA SER A 205 5.74 2.46 -24.68
C SER A 205 5.02 1.18 -25.09
N HIS A 206 4.64 0.38 -24.08
CA HIS A 206 3.90 -0.87 -24.30
C HIS A 206 4.66 -1.90 -25.15
N ASN A 207 5.97 -1.97 -25.02
CA ASN A 207 6.79 -2.91 -25.76
C ASN A 207 7.10 -4.17 -24.91
N SER A 208 7.11 -5.33 -25.57
CA SER A 208 7.49 -6.60 -24.95
C SER A 208 8.66 -7.25 -25.71
N GLY A 209 9.66 -6.51 -26.02
CA GLY A 209 10.88 -6.96 -26.68
C GLY A 209 11.96 -5.95 -26.45
N ASP A 210 13.03 -5.97 -27.23
CA ASP A 210 14.21 -5.16 -26.97
C ASP A 210 14.46 -4.14 -28.08
N TYR A 211 15.08 -3.03 -27.71
CA TYR A 211 15.55 -1.99 -28.64
C TYR A 211 14.45 -1.37 -29.51
N ASN A 212 13.21 -1.29 -29.03
CA ASN A 212 12.12 -0.67 -29.78
C ASN A 212 12.02 0.83 -29.50
N LYS A 213 11.92 1.62 -30.56
CA LYS A 213 11.60 3.03 -30.51
C LYS A 213 10.10 3.29 -30.68
N ALA A 214 9.43 2.43 -31.42
CA ALA A 214 7.99 2.48 -31.62
C ALA A 214 7.24 2.04 -30.35
N ASN A 215 5.93 2.27 -30.34
CA ASN A 215 5.03 1.75 -29.32
C ASN A 215 4.43 0.39 -29.75
N PHE A 216 3.91 -0.34 -28.77
CA PHE A 216 3.16 -1.59 -28.97
C PHE A 216 3.91 -2.65 -29.79
N SER A 217 5.24 -2.71 -29.65
CA SER A 217 6.07 -3.67 -30.35
C SER A 217 6.33 -4.90 -29.49
N ASN A 218 6.17 -6.08 -30.07
CA ASN A 218 6.51 -7.37 -29.46
C ASN A 218 7.77 -8.03 -30.03
N GLY A 219 8.51 -7.32 -30.88
CA GLY A 219 9.78 -7.75 -31.49
C GLY A 219 10.95 -6.86 -31.08
N CYS A 220 11.99 -6.83 -31.90
CA CYS A 220 13.20 -6.07 -31.64
C CYS A 220 13.52 -5.11 -32.78
N PHE A 221 14.15 -3.96 -32.44
CA PHE A 221 14.60 -2.95 -33.38
C PHE A 221 13.50 -2.31 -34.24
N ASN A 222 12.27 -2.20 -33.68
CA ASN A 222 11.16 -1.58 -34.41
C ASN A 222 11.18 -0.05 -34.19
N THR A 223 11.11 0.68 -35.29
CA THR A 223 11.04 2.15 -35.30
C THR A 223 9.66 2.69 -35.68
N GLU A 224 8.81 1.82 -36.24
CA GLU A 224 7.45 2.10 -36.67
C GLU A 224 6.46 1.23 -35.92
N GLU A 225 5.23 1.69 -35.73
CA GLU A 225 4.18 0.92 -35.09
C GLU A 225 3.86 -0.33 -35.89
N GLN A 226 3.72 -1.43 -35.17
CA GLN A 226 3.49 -2.73 -35.79
C GLN A 226 2.02 -2.86 -36.18
N LYS A 227 1.81 -3.37 -37.39
CA LYS A 227 0.49 -3.81 -37.82
C LYS A 227 0.07 -5.06 -37.06
N ILE A 228 -1.17 -5.09 -36.62
CA ILE A 228 -1.70 -6.20 -35.82
C ILE A 228 -2.27 -7.32 -36.73
N PHE A 229 -2.24 -8.53 -36.19
CA PHE A 229 -3.00 -9.63 -36.75
C PHE A 229 -4.45 -9.57 -36.28
N MET A 230 -5.38 -9.73 -37.18
CA MET A 230 -6.80 -9.86 -36.87
C MET A 230 -7.36 -11.08 -37.56
N PHE A 231 -8.12 -11.90 -36.87
CA PHE A 231 -8.67 -13.16 -37.35
C PHE A 231 -7.59 -14.08 -38.00
N ASN A 232 -6.45 -14.19 -37.29
CA ASN A 232 -5.27 -15.00 -37.71
C ASN A 232 -4.59 -14.57 -39.02
N LYS A 233 -4.85 -13.37 -39.50
CA LYS A 233 -4.26 -12.82 -40.74
C LYS A 233 -3.68 -11.43 -40.49
N PRO A 234 -2.62 -11.02 -41.22
CA PRO A 234 -2.13 -9.64 -41.17
C PRO A 234 -3.23 -8.64 -41.52
N SER A 235 -3.28 -7.53 -40.81
CA SER A 235 -4.19 -6.44 -41.12
C SER A 235 -3.43 -5.13 -41.38
N ASP A 236 -4.10 -4.13 -41.89
CA ASP A 236 -3.54 -2.81 -42.09
C ASP A 236 -3.66 -1.94 -40.81
N TRP A 237 -4.30 -2.44 -39.79
CA TRP A 237 -4.50 -1.74 -38.54
C TRP A 237 -3.31 -1.83 -37.60
N THR A 238 -3.08 -0.74 -36.85
CA THR A 238 -2.26 -0.72 -35.64
C THR A 238 -3.12 -1.08 -34.42
N ILE A 239 -2.47 -1.28 -33.28
CA ILE A 239 -3.21 -1.46 -32.02
C ILE A 239 -4.00 -0.20 -31.64
N GLU A 240 -3.56 0.99 -32.06
CA GLU A 240 -4.26 2.25 -31.81
C GLU A 240 -5.53 2.37 -32.67
N ASP A 241 -5.46 1.94 -33.94
CA ASP A 241 -6.65 1.83 -34.82
C ASP A 241 -7.70 0.92 -34.17
N TRP A 242 -7.28 -0.23 -33.64
CA TRP A 242 -8.17 -1.13 -32.90
C TRP A 242 -8.79 -0.45 -31.66
N ARG A 243 -7.95 0.17 -30.81
CA ARG A 243 -8.39 0.80 -29.54
C ARG A 243 -9.35 1.98 -29.76
N SER A 244 -9.17 2.72 -30.85
CA SER A 244 -10.01 3.86 -31.20
C SER A 244 -11.25 3.49 -32.00
N SER A 245 -11.33 2.24 -32.49
CA SER A 245 -12.40 1.79 -33.33
C SER A 245 -13.76 1.78 -32.64
N GLU A 246 -14.82 2.01 -33.42
CA GLU A 246 -16.18 1.86 -32.96
C GLU A 246 -16.52 0.41 -32.61
N ALA A 247 -15.99 -0.54 -33.37
CA ALA A 247 -16.17 -1.96 -33.11
C ALA A 247 -15.64 -2.37 -31.71
N LYS A 248 -14.47 -1.83 -31.29
CA LYS A 248 -13.93 -2.07 -29.93
C LYS A 248 -14.85 -1.52 -28.85
N LYS A 249 -15.42 -0.33 -29.03
CA LYS A 249 -16.35 0.28 -28.07
C LYS A 249 -17.61 -0.56 -27.92
N LEU A 250 -18.18 -1.00 -29.04
CA LEU A 250 -19.35 -1.89 -29.04
C LEU A 250 -19.08 -3.21 -28.32
N LEU A 251 -17.92 -3.83 -28.58
CA LEU A 251 -17.52 -5.09 -27.96
C LEU A 251 -17.28 -4.99 -26.46
N ASP A 252 -16.86 -3.81 -25.95
CA ASP A 252 -16.68 -3.60 -24.51
C ASP A 252 -18.03 -3.66 -23.75
N ASP A 253 -19.13 -3.35 -24.40
CA ASP A 253 -20.45 -3.36 -23.81
C ASP A 253 -21.02 -4.76 -23.57
N ILE A 254 -20.46 -5.81 -24.16
CA ILE A 254 -20.90 -7.22 -23.96
C ILE A 254 -20.94 -7.58 -22.47
N GLN A 255 -19.95 -7.15 -21.69
CA GLN A 255 -19.82 -7.51 -20.28
C GLN A 255 -20.88 -6.84 -19.38
N HIS A 256 -21.61 -5.87 -19.88
CA HIS A 256 -22.62 -5.13 -19.12
C HIS A 256 -24.04 -5.66 -19.33
N MET A 257 -24.26 -6.58 -20.27
CA MET A 257 -25.56 -7.18 -20.58
C MET A 257 -25.84 -8.39 -19.71
N VAL A 258 -26.09 -8.13 -18.41
CA VAL A 258 -26.34 -9.21 -17.43
C VAL A 258 -27.82 -9.50 -17.19
N PHE A 259 -28.73 -8.63 -17.66
CA PHE A 259 -30.18 -8.78 -17.47
C PHE A 259 -30.94 -8.59 -18.78
N GLN A 260 -31.89 -9.46 -19.00
CA GLN A 260 -32.89 -9.36 -20.06
C GLN A 260 -34.23 -8.97 -19.45
N ARG A 261 -34.91 -7.97 -20.02
CA ARG A 261 -36.28 -7.70 -19.67
C ARG A 261 -37.21 -8.62 -20.47
N ILE A 262 -38.04 -9.39 -19.74
CA ILE A 262 -39.09 -10.20 -20.28
C ILE A 262 -40.40 -9.42 -20.07
N TRP A 263 -41.07 -9.06 -21.15
CA TRP A 263 -42.33 -8.32 -21.10
C TRP A 263 -43.49 -9.24 -20.74
N SER A 264 -44.53 -8.70 -20.11
CA SER A 264 -45.72 -9.47 -19.68
C SER A 264 -46.39 -10.26 -20.78
N GLU A 265 -46.30 -9.81 -22.02
CA GLU A 265 -46.84 -10.45 -23.22
C GLU A 265 -46.00 -11.68 -23.65
N GLU A 266 -44.74 -11.71 -23.29
CA GLU A 266 -43.78 -12.77 -23.62
C GLU A 266 -43.70 -13.84 -22.52
N MET A 267 -44.25 -13.55 -21.34
CA MET A 267 -44.17 -14.42 -20.17
C MET A 267 -45.09 -15.66 -20.31
N THR A 268 -44.48 -16.80 -19.97
CA THR A 268 -45.24 -18.03 -19.77
C THR A 268 -46.15 -17.96 -18.52
N GLU A 269 -47.14 -18.85 -18.41
CA GLU A 269 -47.96 -18.89 -17.20
C GLU A 269 -47.17 -19.24 -15.93
N GLU A 270 -46.13 -20.08 -16.06
CA GLU A 270 -45.24 -20.45 -14.95
C GLU A 270 -44.40 -19.22 -14.49
N GLU A 271 -43.91 -18.45 -15.42
CA GLU A 271 -43.16 -17.20 -15.12
C GLU A 271 -44.07 -16.14 -14.48
N LYS A 272 -45.34 -16.06 -14.90
CA LYS A 272 -46.35 -15.17 -14.27
C LYS A 272 -46.67 -15.54 -12.84
N GLU A 273 -46.65 -16.86 -12.51
CA GLU A 273 -46.83 -17.34 -11.14
C GLU A 273 -45.58 -17.06 -10.27
N GLN A 274 -44.39 -17.19 -10.84
CA GLN A 274 -43.12 -16.92 -10.12
C GLN A 274 -42.84 -15.43 -9.92
N HIS A 275 -43.33 -14.59 -10.81
CA HIS A 275 -43.11 -13.13 -10.80
C HIS A 275 -44.42 -12.35 -10.78
N PRO A 276 -45.27 -12.47 -9.75
CA PRO A 276 -46.59 -11.85 -9.69
C PRO A 276 -46.59 -10.32 -9.80
N GLU A 277 -45.42 -9.67 -9.54
CA GLU A 277 -45.16 -8.25 -9.73
C GLU A 277 -45.26 -7.79 -11.18
N TYR A 278 -45.23 -8.70 -12.16
CA TYR A 278 -45.36 -8.36 -13.58
C TYR A 278 -46.62 -7.52 -13.90
N LYS A 279 -47.70 -7.66 -13.10
CA LYS A 279 -48.93 -6.87 -13.26
C LYS A 279 -48.74 -5.37 -13.04
N ILE A 280 -47.72 -5.02 -12.25
CA ILE A 280 -47.35 -3.62 -11.95
C ILE A 280 -46.17 -3.17 -12.81
N THR A 281 -45.16 -4.03 -12.95
CA THR A 281 -43.91 -3.73 -13.66
C THR A 281 -43.98 -3.96 -15.16
N ASN A 282 -45.07 -4.55 -15.67
CA ASN A 282 -45.27 -5.00 -17.04
C ASN A 282 -44.14 -5.95 -17.53
N GLY A 283 -43.77 -6.88 -16.68
CA GLY A 283 -42.73 -7.88 -16.93
C GLY A 283 -41.72 -8.01 -15.76
N TYR A 284 -40.66 -8.79 -15.95
CA TYR A 284 -39.59 -8.97 -14.98
C TYR A 284 -38.19 -8.92 -15.62
N LEU A 285 -37.15 -8.86 -14.79
CA LEU A 285 -35.75 -8.92 -15.26
C LEU A 285 -35.23 -10.35 -15.03
N ARG A 286 -34.87 -11.03 -16.10
CA ARG A 286 -34.20 -12.33 -16.07
C ARG A 286 -32.69 -12.09 -16.07
N GLU A 287 -31.98 -12.68 -15.15
CA GLU A 287 -30.53 -12.73 -15.17
C GLU A 287 -30.05 -13.68 -16.27
N LEU A 288 -29.15 -13.21 -17.11
CA LEU A 288 -28.55 -13.98 -18.19
C LEU A 288 -27.30 -14.70 -17.67
N ASP A 289 -27.10 -15.94 -18.07
CA ASP A 289 -25.81 -16.57 -17.84
C ASP A 289 -24.74 -16.01 -18.82
N LYS A 290 -23.47 -16.29 -18.53
CA LYS A 290 -22.36 -15.78 -19.34
C LYS A 290 -22.41 -16.24 -20.80
N SER A 291 -23.00 -17.37 -21.09
CA SER A 291 -23.12 -17.92 -22.46
C SER A 291 -24.21 -17.24 -23.25
N GLU A 292 -25.26 -16.75 -22.57
CA GLU A 292 -26.38 -16.04 -23.20
C GLU A 292 -26.09 -14.55 -23.44
N CYS A 293 -25.31 -13.92 -22.55
CA CYS A 293 -25.04 -12.48 -22.59
C CYS A 293 -24.53 -12.00 -23.96
N GLY A 294 -23.60 -12.74 -24.57
CA GLY A 294 -23.02 -12.36 -25.86
C GLY A 294 -24.05 -12.39 -26.99
N GLN A 295 -24.83 -13.48 -27.09
CA GLN A 295 -25.84 -13.61 -28.16
C GLN A 295 -27.00 -12.64 -27.95
N PHE A 296 -27.41 -12.39 -26.69
CA PHE A 296 -28.42 -11.38 -26.38
C PHE A 296 -27.97 -9.98 -26.77
N TRP A 297 -26.72 -9.62 -26.45
CA TRP A 297 -26.13 -8.35 -26.87
C TRP A 297 -26.12 -8.22 -28.40
N TRP A 298 -25.65 -9.25 -29.13
CA TRP A 298 -25.63 -9.25 -30.59
C TRP A 298 -27.02 -9.04 -31.18
N ASN A 299 -28.02 -9.71 -30.65
CA ASN A 299 -29.40 -9.59 -31.13
C ASN A 299 -30.02 -8.20 -30.87
N SER A 300 -29.54 -7.48 -29.83
CA SER A 300 -29.98 -6.15 -29.49
C SER A 300 -29.34 -5.04 -30.35
N LEU A 301 -28.24 -5.34 -31.06
CA LEU A 301 -27.57 -4.39 -31.93
C LEU A 301 -28.42 -4.06 -33.17
N SER A 302 -28.34 -2.80 -33.60
CA SER A 302 -28.86 -2.35 -34.90
C SER A 302 -28.08 -2.99 -36.06
N ASP A 303 -28.64 -2.97 -37.25
CA ASP A 303 -27.94 -3.46 -38.44
C ASP A 303 -26.64 -2.70 -38.71
N TYR A 304 -26.62 -1.38 -38.45
CA TYR A 304 -25.41 -0.56 -38.56
C TYR A 304 -24.32 -1.06 -37.62
N GLU A 305 -24.62 -1.29 -36.35
CA GLU A 305 -23.65 -1.77 -35.35
C GLU A 305 -23.12 -3.16 -35.69
N LYS A 306 -23.99 -4.05 -36.18
CA LYS A 306 -23.60 -5.35 -36.70
C LYS A 306 -22.64 -5.24 -37.89
N ASP A 307 -22.90 -4.30 -38.78
CA ASP A 307 -22.05 -4.04 -39.95
C ASP A 307 -20.69 -3.46 -39.53
N VAL A 308 -20.67 -2.57 -38.52
CA VAL A 308 -19.40 -2.09 -37.92
C VAL A 308 -18.53 -3.26 -37.42
N ILE A 309 -19.11 -4.22 -36.71
CA ILE A 309 -18.36 -5.41 -36.25
C ILE A 309 -17.89 -6.25 -37.44
N LYS A 310 -18.75 -6.50 -38.41
CA LYS A 310 -18.43 -7.32 -39.63
C LYS A 310 -17.43 -6.62 -40.53
N SER A 311 -17.26 -5.31 -40.46
CA SER A 311 -16.28 -4.53 -41.23
C SER A 311 -14.86 -4.60 -40.71
N LEU A 312 -14.62 -5.25 -39.56
CA LEU A 312 -13.29 -5.45 -39.04
C LEU A 312 -12.38 -6.13 -40.07
N PRO A 313 -11.11 -5.73 -40.19
CA PRO A 313 -10.17 -6.35 -41.11
C PRO A 313 -10.11 -7.86 -40.93
N ASN A 314 -10.25 -8.58 -42.05
CA ASN A 314 -10.24 -10.05 -42.09
C ASN A 314 -11.35 -10.72 -41.26
N PHE A 315 -12.47 -10.04 -41.00
CA PHE A 315 -13.54 -10.63 -40.21
C PHE A 315 -13.89 -12.05 -40.63
N ASP A 316 -13.94 -12.94 -39.65
CA ASP A 316 -14.26 -14.35 -39.84
C ASP A 316 -15.31 -14.75 -38.78
N ALA A 317 -16.52 -15.04 -39.24
CA ALA A 317 -17.66 -15.35 -38.35
C ALA A 317 -17.41 -16.63 -37.52
N LYS A 318 -16.61 -17.58 -38.02
CA LYS A 318 -16.30 -18.81 -37.29
C LYS A 318 -15.34 -18.52 -36.12
N ILE A 319 -14.29 -17.77 -36.41
CA ILE A 319 -13.33 -17.34 -35.35
C ILE A 319 -14.02 -16.43 -34.34
N PHE A 320 -14.88 -15.51 -34.83
CA PHE A 320 -15.64 -14.63 -33.94
C PHE A 320 -16.50 -15.45 -32.98
N LYS A 321 -17.24 -16.43 -33.48
CA LYS A 321 -18.06 -17.33 -32.66
C LYS A 321 -17.23 -18.15 -31.69
N GLU A 322 -16.07 -18.67 -32.12
CA GLU A 322 -15.17 -19.47 -31.28
C GLU A 322 -14.68 -18.66 -30.07
N ILE A 323 -14.38 -17.37 -30.23
CA ILE A 323 -13.84 -16.50 -29.18
C ILE A 323 -14.93 -15.91 -28.29
N THR A 324 -16.04 -15.46 -28.88
CA THR A 324 -17.08 -14.68 -28.18
C THR A 324 -18.30 -15.51 -27.78
N GLY A 325 -18.47 -16.69 -28.36
CA GLY A 325 -19.70 -17.49 -28.29
C GLY A 325 -20.85 -16.98 -29.16
N ILE A 326 -20.67 -15.86 -29.85
CA ILE A 326 -21.71 -15.17 -30.62
C ILE A 326 -21.80 -15.74 -32.03
N ASP A 327 -22.97 -16.22 -32.42
CA ASP A 327 -23.24 -16.61 -33.78
C ASP A 327 -23.89 -15.46 -34.59
N VAL A 328 -23.10 -14.84 -35.47
CA VAL A 328 -23.52 -13.70 -36.26
C VAL A 328 -24.51 -14.05 -37.39
N ASN A 329 -24.76 -15.34 -37.62
CA ASN A 329 -25.66 -15.86 -38.67
C ASN A 329 -27.07 -16.19 -38.10
N ILE A 330 -27.24 -16.19 -36.80
CA ILE A 330 -28.56 -16.39 -36.18
C ILE A 330 -29.30 -15.06 -36.23
N SER A 331 -30.35 -14.97 -37.04
CA SER A 331 -31.30 -13.88 -36.97
C SER A 331 -32.24 -14.13 -35.81
N SER A 332 -32.55 -13.08 -35.04
CA SER A 332 -33.66 -13.10 -34.08
C SER A 332 -34.97 -13.33 -34.92
N ASN A 333 -35.63 -14.45 -34.68
CA ASN A 333 -37.00 -14.65 -35.16
C ASN A 333 -37.96 -13.75 -34.37
#